data_9802f535a6285a128830d6263853bd80
#
_entry.id   9802f535a6285a128830d6263853bd80
#
_cell.length_a   1.000
_cell.length_b   1.000
_cell.length_c   1.000
_cell.angle_alpha   90.00
_cell.angle_beta   90.00
_cell.angle_gamma   90.00
#
_symmetry.space_group_name_H-M   'P 1'
#
loop_
_entity.id
_entity.type
_entity.pdbx_description
1 polymer ?
#
loop_
_entity_poly.entity_id
_entity_poly.type
_entity_poly.pdbx_seq_one_letter_code
_entity_poly.pdbx_strand_id
1 'polypeptide(L)'
;RFVVEACEYKRSFLSLSPSILVITNIDEDHLDYYRDLADIESAFRELVQKVPAHGFIVCDLNSPSVRRALRGAVATIINYPAYVDHQRKLTVMGKHNQMNAAVAHAVADIFGIDERELNDDLKKFKGTWRRSEEKGTHSSGALVYDDYAHHPTEIQTTLAGFRERFPDKKIVVAFQPHLYSRTQKHFGDFADSFTLADKVLLAPIYAAREKDEGVVSHHDLAEGMRRNRTEAESYASLDALYEEAVRSLSPDTLFLTMGAGDIYQVGDRLLA
;
A
#
# COMPACT_ATOMS: atom_id res chain seq x y z
N ARG A 1 -13.14 -14.78 -19.15
CA ARG A 1 -11.93 -14.79 -18.31
C ARG A 1 -12.31 -14.27 -16.92
N PHE A 2 -11.70 -14.81 -15.90
CA PHE A 2 -11.94 -14.41 -14.51
C PHE A 2 -10.62 -13.90 -13.92
N VAL A 3 -10.62 -12.69 -13.35
CA VAL A 3 -9.48 -12.07 -12.67
C VAL A 3 -9.85 -11.95 -11.21
N VAL A 4 -8.97 -12.40 -10.33
CA VAL A 4 -9.21 -12.40 -8.88
C VAL A 4 -7.95 -11.96 -8.16
N GLU A 5 -8.10 -11.13 -7.13
CA GLU A 5 -7.07 -10.88 -6.15
C GLU A 5 -7.00 -12.08 -5.20
N ALA A 6 -5.83 -12.71 -5.13
CA ALA A 6 -5.61 -13.91 -4.33
C ALA A 6 -4.97 -13.53 -2.99
N CYS A 7 -5.60 -13.89 -1.88
CA CYS A 7 -5.11 -13.58 -0.53
C CYS A 7 -4.18 -14.70 -0.02
N GLU A 8 -2.96 -14.35 0.36
CA GLU A 8 -1.96 -15.25 0.94
C GLU A 8 -2.26 -15.63 2.39
N TYR A 9 -3.03 -14.79 3.11
CA TYR A 9 -3.35 -15.03 4.51
C TYR A 9 -3.99 -16.41 4.70
N LYS A 10 -3.46 -17.17 5.67
CA LYS A 10 -3.84 -18.56 5.95
C LYS A 10 -3.77 -19.47 4.72
N ARG A 11 -2.90 -19.14 3.77
CA ARG A 11 -2.71 -19.89 2.51
C ARG A 11 -3.99 -20.03 1.67
N SER A 12 -4.97 -19.12 1.84
CA SER A 12 -6.26 -19.23 1.15
C SER A 12 -6.14 -19.22 -0.37
N PHE A 13 -5.13 -18.54 -0.93
CA PHE A 13 -4.84 -18.55 -2.37
C PHE A 13 -4.49 -19.95 -2.93
N LEU A 14 -4.13 -20.93 -2.08
CA LEU A 14 -3.86 -22.30 -2.51
C LEU A 14 -5.14 -23.06 -2.91
N SER A 15 -6.32 -22.53 -2.65
CA SER A 15 -7.58 -23.08 -3.19
C SER A 15 -7.75 -22.79 -4.69
N LEU A 16 -6.95 -21.87 -5.25
CA LEU A 16 -7.01 -21.50 -6.66
C LEU A 16 -6.12 -22.38 -7.54
N SER A 17 -6.48 -22.47 -8.82
CA SER A 17 -5.70 -23.14 -9.87
C SER A 17 -5.53 -22.18 -11.05
N PRO A 18 -4.59 -21.22 -10.97
CA PRO A 18 -4.45 -20.18 -11.98
C PRO A 18 -3.80 -20.70 -13.26
N SER A 19 -4.29 -20.26 -14.42
CA SER A 19 -3.60 -20.40 -15.70
C SER A 19 -2.55 -19.29 -15.90
N ILE A 20 -2.80 -18.11 -15.31
CA ILE A 20 -1.87 -16.99 -15.24
C ILE A 20 -1.78 -16.59 -13.78
N LEU A 21 -0.59 -16.62 -13.23
CA LEU A 21 -0.29 -16.17 -11.87
C LEU A 21 0.51 -14.87 -11.95
N VAL A 22 0.04 -13.84 -11.27
CA VAL A 22 0.79 -12.60 -11.07
C VAL A 22 1.31 -12.54 -9.64
N ILE A 23 2.61 -12.31 -9.48
CA ILE A 23 3.25 -12.07 -8.19
C ILE A 23 3.93 -10.70 -8.25
N THR A 24 3.33 -9.71 -7.61
CA THR A 24 3.85 -8.33 -7.58
C THR A 24 5.06 -8.20 -6.68
N ASN A 25 4.98 -8.78 -5.49
CA ASN A 25 6.08 -8.89 -4.52
C ASN A 25 5.83 -10.06 -3.56
N ILE A 26 6.86 -10.40 -2.78
CA ILE A 26 6.77 -11.28 -1.61
C ILE A 26 7.57 -10.60 -0.51
N ASP A 27 6.90 -10.19 0.55
CA ASP A 27 7.48 -9.51 1.70
C ASP A 27 6.95 -10.11 3.01
N GLU A 28 7.52 -9.73 4.14
CA GLU A 28 7.16 -10.23 5.45
C GLU A 28 5.87 -9.55 5.93
N ASP A 29 4.75 -10.28 5.92
CA ASP A 29 3.47 -9.89 6.50
C ASP A 29 2.78 -11.11 7.12
N HIS A 30 1.66 -10.87 7.83
CA HIS A 30 0.84 -11.93 8.43
C HIS A 30 1.60 -12.88 9.36
N LEU A 31 2.52 -12.34 10.19
CA LEU A 31 3.33 -13.11 11.13
C LEU A 31 2.54 -13.62 12.36
N ASP A 32 1.25 -13.30 12.40
CA ASP A 32 0.28 -13.98 13.27
C ASP A 32 -0.08 -15.39 12.74
N TYR A 33 0.25 -15.70 11.48
CA TYR A 33 0.03 -16.98 10.85
C TYR A 33 1.31 -17.62 10.34
N TYR A 34 2.12 -16.89 9.56
CA TYR A 34 3.41 -17.37 9.06
C TYR A 34 4.51 -17.21 10.11
N ARG A 35 5.43 -18.17 10.16
CA ARG A 35 6.56 -18.15 11.09
C ARG A 35 7.60 -17.10 10.72
N ASP A 36 7.86 -16.97 9.41
CA ASP A 36 8.91 -16.12 8.85
C ASP A 36 8.72 -15.97 7.33
N LEU A 37 9.57 -15.15 6.70
CA LEU A 37 9.58 -14.95 5.25
C LEU A 37 9.74 -16.26 4.47
N ALA A 38 10.53 -17.22 4.98
CA ALA A 38 10.75 -18.48 4.29
C ALA A 38 9.48 -19.34 4.23
N ASP A 39 8.64 -19.26 5.27
CA ASP A 39 7.33 -19.92 5.29
C ASP A 39 6.35 -19.28 4.29
N ILE A 40 6.38 -17.93 4.16
CA ILE A 40 5.63 -17.21 3.13
C ILE A 40 6.09 -17.64 1.73
N GLU A 41 7.41 -17.64 1.47
CA GLU A 41 7.98 -18.09 0.19
C GLU A 41 7.61 -19.53 -0.15
N SER A 42 7.52 -20.41 0.86
CA SER A 42 7.06 -21.78 0.69
C SER A 42 5.60 -21.84 0.22
N ALA A 43 4.73 -21.03 0.79
CA ALA A 43 3.32 -20.95 0.38
C ALA A 43 3.19 -20.45 -1.07
N PHE A 44 3.94 -19.41 -1.45
CA PHE A 44 3.97 -18.93 -2.84
C PHE A 44 4.53 -20.00 -3.79
N ARG A 45 5.53 -20.79 -3.37
CA ARG A 45 6.05 -21.91 -4.18
C ARG A 45 4.99 -22.98 -4.44
N GLU A 46 4.20 -23.30 -3.44
CA GLU A 46 3.09 -24.24 -3.60
C GLU A 46 2.06 -23.73 -4.64
N LEU A 47 1.77 -22.41 -4.65
CA LEU A 47 0.90 -21.80 -5.65
C LEU A 47 1.53 -21.79 -7.04
N VAL A 48 2.82 -21.47 -7.15
CA VAL A 48 3.59 -21.49 -8.39
C VAL A 48 3.52 -22.89 -9.06
N GLN A 49 3.63 -23.96 -8.28
CA GLN A 49 3.57 -25.33 -8.79
C GLN A 49 2.18 -25.73 -9.30
N LYS A 50 1.12 -24.97 -8.99
CA LYS A 50 -0.22 -25.19 -9.53
C LYS A 50 -0.42 -24.61 -10.91
N VAL A 51 0.47 -23.72 -11.36
CA VAL A 51 0.40 -23.15 -12.71
C VAL A 51 0.84 -24.20 -13.72
N PRO A 52 0.00 -24.59 -14.69
CA PRO A 52 0.35 -25.63 -15.66
C PRO A 52 1.48 -25.21 -16.62
N ALA A 53 2.12 -26.16 -17.28
CA ALA A 53 3.26 -25.90 -18.19
C ALA A 53 2.89 -24.95 -19.37
N HIS A 54 1.64 -24.92 -19.78
CA HIS A 54 1.13 -24.01 -20.80
C HIS A 54 0.64 -22.66 -20.23
N GLY A 55 0.76 -22.46 -18.92
CA GLY A 55 0.40 -21.24 -18.22
C GLY A 55 1.55 -20.22 -18.14
N PHE A 56 1.29 -19.11 -17.45
CA PHE A 56 2.25 -18.01 -17.31
C PHE A 56 2.39 -17.59 -15.86
N ILE A 57 3.59 -17.15 -15.48
CA ILE A 57 3.87 -16.51 -14.20
C ILE A 57 4.49 -15.16 -14.49
N VAL A 58 3.76 -14.08 -14.19
CA VAL A 58 4.20 -12.70 -14.33
C VAL A 58 4.74 -12.23 -13.00
N CYS A 59 6.03 -11.90 -12.91
CA CYS A 59 6.66 -11.60 -11.63
C CYS A 59 7.91 -10.72 -11.80
N ASP A 60 8.44 -10.19 -10.67
CA ASP A 60 9.71 -9.46 -10.64
C ASP A 60 10.88 -10.40 -10.33
N LEU A 61 11.70 -10.68 -11.34
CA LEU A 61 12.92 -11.50 -11.19
C LEU A 61 14.07 -10.79 -10.45
N ASN A 62 13.96 -9.48 -10.16
CA ASN A 62 14.96 -8.81 -9.34
C ASN A 62 14.77 -9.13 -7.84
N SER A 63 13.56 -9.52 -7.43
CA SER A 63 13.24 -9.92 -6.05
C SER A 63 13.85 -11.29 -5.70
N PRO A 64 14.73 -11.39 -4.69
CA PRO A 64 15.25 -12.67 -4.22
C PRO A 64 14.17 -13.62 -3.71
N SER A 65 13.16 -13.12 -3.00
CA SER A 65 12.05 -13.91 -2.46
C SER A 65 11.21 -14.51 -3.58
N VAL A 66 10.89 -13.72 -4.61
CA VAL A 66 10.19 -14.22 -5.80
C VAL A 66 10.99 -15.32 -6.48
N ARG A 67 12.30 -15.13 -6.71
CA ARG A 67 13.16 -16.18 -7.30
C ARG A 67 13.18 -17.47 -6.49
N ARG A 68 13.15 -17.38 -5.14
CA ARG A 68 13.09 -18.58 -4.29
C ARG A 68 11.74 -19.28 -4.40
N ALA A 69 10.65 -18.53 -4.52
CA ALA A 69 9.32 -19.08 -4.72
C ALA A 69 9.14 -19.76 -6.10
N LEU A 70 9.84 -19.29 -7.12
CA LEU A 70 9.75 -19.85 -8.48
C LEU A 70 10.44 -21.22 -8.65
N ARG A 71 11.13 -21.75 -7.63
CA ARG A 71 11.80 -23.05 -7.73
C ARG A 71 10.83 -24.17 -8.04
N GLY A 72 11.05 -24.86 -9.14
CA GLY A 72 10.19 -25.94 -9.63
C GLY A 72 9.03 -25.46 -10.52
N ALA A 73 8.98 -24.19 -10.90
CA ALA A 73 8.02 -23.67 -11.87
C ALA A 73 8.22 -24.38 -13.24
N VAL A 74 7.13 -24.80 -13.85
CA VAL A 74 7.11 -25.42 -15.19
C VAL A 74 6.45 -24.48 -16.23
N ALA A 75 5.78 -23.44 -15.77
CA ALA A 75 5.09 -22.45 -16.58
C ALA A 75 6.09 -21.45 -17.19
N THR A 76 5.66 -20.72 -18.23
CA THR A 76 6.44 -19.62 -18.81
C THR A 76 6.53 -18.45 -17.83
N ILE A 77 7.75 -18.00 -17.52
CA ILE A 77 7.98 -16.87 -16.60
C ILE A 77 8.18 -15.60 -17.41
N ILE A 78 7.45 -14.55 -17.06
CA ILE A 78 7.52 -13.22 -17.64
C ILE A 78 8.00 -12.24 -16.57
N ASN A 79 9.13 -11.56 -16.86
CA ASN A 79 9.69 -10.53 -15.97
C ASN A 79 9.03 -9.18 -16.26
N TYR A 80 8.00 -8.80 -15.48
CA TYR A 80 7.23 -7.59 -15.75
C TYR A 80 8.04 -6.28 -15.61
N PRO A 81 9.12 -6.13 -14.81
CA PRO A 81 9.96 -4.94 -14.86
C PRO A 81 10.48 -4.56 -16.24
N ALA A 82 10.59 -5.51 -17.18
CA ALA A 82 10.95 -5.22 -18.56
C ALA A 82 9.88 -4.43 -19.34
N TYR A 83 8.66 -4.36 -18.83
CA TYR A 83 7.53 -3.62 -19.39
C TYR A 83 7.33 -2.24 -18.79
N VAL A 84 8.22 -1.80 -17.88
CA VAL A 84 8.15 -0.46 -17.29
C VAL A 84 8.45 0.58 -18.36
N ASP A 85 7.50 1.48 -18.54
CA ASP A 85 7.65 2.66 -19.39
C ASP A 85 7.53 3.93 -18.52
N HIS A 86 8.66 4.57 -18.28
CA HIS A 86 8.73 5.80 -17.47
C HIS A 86 8.09 7.02 -18.13
N GLN A 87 7.79 6.95 -19.45
CA GLN A 87 7.09 8.00 -20.17
C GLN A 87 5.56 7.81 -20.13
N ARG A 88 5.09 6.63 -19.68
CA ARG A 88 3.66 6.35 -19.58
C ARG A 88 3.00 7.24 -18.56
N LYS A 89 2.04 8.03 -19.04
CA LYS A 89 1.25 8.92 -18.17
C LYS A 89 0.11 8.12 -17.52
N LEU A 90 0.19 7.95 -16.23
CA LEU A 90 -0.87 7.36 -15.40
C LEU A 90 -1.61 8.47 -14.64
N THR A 91 -2.89 8.26 -14.38
CA THR A 91 -3.67 9.12 -13.48
C THR A 91 -3.29 8.88 -12.02
N VAL A 92 -2.93 7.64 -11.69
CA VAL A 92 -2.49 7.21 -10.36
C VAL A 92 -1.00 7.49 -10.15
N MET A 93 -0.61 7.79 -8.90
CA MET A 93 0.72 8.26 -8.54
C MET A 93 1.65 7.14 -8.06
N GLY A 94 2.96 7.43 -8.07
CA GLY A 94 3.99 6.63 -7.43
C GLY A 94 4.58 5.52 -8.31
N LYS A 95 5.82 5.16 -8.01
CA LYS A 95 6.58 4.14 -8.74
C LYS A 95 5.90 2.76 -8.71
N HIS A 96 5.22 2.43 -7.60
CA HIS A 96 4.47 1.18 -7.49
C HIS A 96 3.36 1.08 -8.55
N ASN A 97 2.69 2.18 -8.89
CA ASN A 97 1.67 2.18 -9.93
C ASN A 97 2.27 2.09 -11.34
N GLN A 98 3.51 2.58 -11.57
CA GLN A 98 4.25 2.29 -12.79
C GLN A 98 4.56 0.78 -12.92
N MET A 99 4.95 0.15 -11.80
CA MET A 99 5.15 -1.30 -11.76
C MET A 99 3.84 -2.07 -11.98
N ASN A 100 2.73 -1.64 -11.37
CA ASN A 100 1.41 -2.24 -11.59
C ASN A 100 0.96 -2.10 -13.06
N ALA A 101 1.23 -0.96 -13.71
CA ALA A 101 0.97 -0.78 -15.12
C ALA A 101 1.84 -1.70 -16.00
N ALA A 102 3.09 -1.95 -15.60
CA ALA A 102 3.96 -2.91 -16.28
C ALA A 102 3.43 -4.35 -16.15
N VAL A 103 2.88 -4.72 -14.99
CA VAL A 103 2.18 -6.00 -14.80
C VAL A 103 0.98 -6.10 -15.74
N ALA A 104 0.15 -5.04 -15.79
CA ALA A 104 -1.00 -5.01 -16.70
C ALA A 104 -0.57 -5.16 -18.17
N HIS A 105 0.54 -4.51 -18.56
CA HIS A 105 1.11 -4.64 -19.91
C HIS A 105 1.58 -6.08 -20.18
N ALA A 106 2.35 -6.67 -19.29
CA ALA A 106 2.80 -8.06 -19.45
C ALA A 106 1.63 -9.05 -19.58
N VAL A 107 0.54 -8.83 -18.84
CA VAL A 107 -0.68 -9.63 -18.95
C VAL A 107 -1.43 -9.35 -20.27
N ALA A 108 -1.50 -8.09 -20.71
CA ALA A 108 -2.10 -7.70 -21.99
C ALA A 108 -1.41 -8.38 -23.18
N ASP A 109 -0.07 -8.44 -23.14
CA ASP A 109 0.75 -9.14 -24.13
C ASP A 109 0.40 -10.63 -24.25
N ILE A 110 0.19 -11.34 -23.12
CA ILE A 110 -0.23 -12.75 -23.13
C ILE A 110 -1.57 -12.92 -23.89
N PHE A 111 -2.41 -11.90 -23.86
CA PHE A 111 -3.73 -11.93 -24.51
C PHE A 111 -3.74 -11.30 -25.91
N GLY A 112 -2.62 -10.76 -26.39
CA GLY A 112 -2.54 -10.08 -27.69
C GLY A 112 -3.35 -8.79 -27.74
N ILE A 113 -3.47 -8.08 -26.60
CA ILE A 113 -4.15 -6.78 -26.54
C ILE A 113 -3.22 -5.72 -27.13
N ASP A 114 -3.74 -4.87 -27.99
CA ASP A 114 -2.98 -3.79 -28.63
C ASP A 114 -2.48 -2.77 -27.59
N GLU A 115 -1.24 -2.33 -27.76
CA GLU A 115 -0.60 -1.40 -26.80
C GLU A 115 -1.32 -0.04 -26.73
N ARG A 116 -1.94 0.42 -27.79
CA ARG A 116 -2.70 1.69 -27.79
C ARG A 116 -3.98 1.54 -26.98
N GLU A 117 -4.69 0.43 -27.15
CA GLU A 117 -5.89 0.10 -26.37
C GLU A 117 -5.54 0.04 -24.88
N LEU A 118 -4.49 -0.69 -24.52
CA LEU A 118 -3.98 -0.75 -23.15
C LEU A 118 -3.64 0.63 -22.58
N ASN A 119 -2.89 1.45 -23.33
CA ASN A 119 -2.48 2.78 -22.85
C ASN A 119 -3.69 3.72 -22.67
N ASP A 120 -4.71 3.62 -23.52
CA ASP A 120 -5.92 4.42 -23.40
C ASP A 120 -6.76 4.00 -22.18
N ASP A 121 -6.76 2.72 -21.81
CA ASP A 121 -7.44 2.23 -20.62
C ASP A 121 -6.66 2.55 -19.34
N LEU A 122 -5.33 2.45 -19.36
CA LEU A 122 -4.49 2.85 -18.24
C LEU A 122 -4.63 4.35 -17.90
N LYS A 123 -4.81 5.23 -18.90
CA LYS A 123 -5.09 6.66 -18.70
C LYS A 123 -6.45 6.92 -18.04
N LYS A 124 -7.44 6.04 -18.25
CA LYS A 124 -8.77 6.14 -17.65
C LYS A 124 -8.82 5.59 -16.22
N PHE A 125 -7.84 4.76 -15.84
CA PHE A 125 -7.79 4.13 -14.52
C PHE A 125 -7.53 5.18 -13.44
N LYS A 126 -8.50 5.38 -12.55
CA LYS A 126 -8.46 6.37 -11.47
C LYS A 126 -7.93 5.82 -10.14
N GLY A 127 -7.44 4.59 -10.13
CA GLY A 127 -7.04 3.90 -8.91
C GLY A 127 -8.15 2.99 -8.36
N THR A 128 -7.84 2.37 -7.24
CA THR A 128 -8.77 1.56 -6.46
C THR A 128 -9.16 2.31 -5.19
N TRP A 129 -10.27 1.93 -4.59
CA TRP A 129 -10.74 2.49 -3.34
C TRP A 129 -9.64 2.46 -2.28
N ARG A 130 -9.42 3.58 -1.62
CA ARG A 130 -8.40 3.77 -0.59
C ARG A 130 -6.95 3.44 -1.04
N ARG A 131 -6.60 3.70 -2.30
CA ARG A 131 -5.21 3.59 -2.80
C ARG A 131 -4.82 4.90 -3.47
N SER A 132 -4.23 5.81 -2.69
CA SER A 132 -3.96 7.21 -3.07
C SER A 132 -5.20 7.88 -3.70
N GLU A 133 -6.36 7.59 -3.12
CA GLU A 133 -7.67 8.03 -3.63
C GLU A 133 -7.85 9.53 -3.39
N GLU A 134 -8.10 10.28 -4.45
CA GLU A 134 -8.49 11.69 -4.32
C GLU A 134 -9.95 11.77 -3.86
N LYS A 135 -10.17 12.25 -2.63
CA LYS A 135 -11.50 12.40 -2.05
C LYS A 135 -12.15 13.71 -2.48
N GLY A 136 -11.36 14.76 -2.71
CA GLY A 136 -11.84 16.06 -3.14
C GLY A 136 -11.02 17.22 -2.61
N THR A 137 -11.60 18.43 -2.72
CA THR A 137 -11.00 19.67 -2.23
C THR A 137 -11.90 20.27 -1.15
N HIS A 138 -11.34 20.48 0.03
CA HIS A 138 -12.03 21.16 1.14
C HIS A 138 -12.29 22.65 0.82
N SER A 139 -13.27 23.29 1.46
CA SER A 139 -13.60 24.71 1.28
C SER A 139 -12.44 25.68 1.54
N SER A 140 -11.44 25.28 2.32
CA SER A 140 -10.17 26.01 2.51
C SER A 140 -9.24 25.98 1.31
N GLY A 141 -9.51 25.16 0.28
CA GLY A 141 -8.60 24.89 -0.84
C GLY A 141 -7.63 23.73 -0.59
N ALA A 142 -7.64 23.08 0.58
CA ALA A 142 -6.84 21.90 0.87
C ALA A 142 -7.28 20.70 0.03
N LEU A 143 -6.33 19.93 -0.50
CA LEU A 143 -6.61 18.67 -1.17
C LEU A 143 -6.76 17.56 -0.12
N VAL A 144 -7.76 16.71 -0.26
CA VAL A 144 -8.01 15.59 0.66
C VAL A 144 -7.86 14.27 -0.09
N TYR A 145 -7.00 13.41 0.44
CA TYR A 145 -6.72 12.06 -0.08
C TYR A 145 -6.92 11.00 0.99
N ASP A 146 -7.12 9.76 0.57
CA ASP A 146 -7.14 8.58 1.44
C ASP A 146 -6.26 7.46 0.88
N ASP A 147 -5.53 6.76 1.78
CA ASP A 147 -4.71 5.61 1.43
C ASP A 147 -4.81 4.51 2.50
N TYR A 148 -4.86 3.28 2.05
CA TYR A 148 -4.97 2.10 2.91
C TYR A 148 -3.62 1.69 3.55
N ALA A 149 -2.51 2.34 3.21
CA ALA A 149 -1.18 2.01 3.68
C ALA A 149 -1.14 1.89 5.22
N HIS A 150 -0.69 0.74 5.68
CA HIS A 150 -0.65 0.37 7.10
C HIS A 150 0.59 -0.45 7.46
N HIS A 151 1.52 -0.61 6.53
CA HIS A 151 2.85 -1.18 6.71
C HIS A 151 3.92 -0.11 6.44
N PRO A 152 5.08 -0.09 7.15
CA PRO A 152 6.11 0.93 6.96
C PRO A 152 6.52 1.15 5.51
N THR A 153 6.76 0.08 4.75
CA THR A 153 7.13 0.15 3.33
C THR A 153 6.05 0.79 2.47
N GLU A 154 4.77 0.47 2.73
CA GLU A 154 3.64 1.08 2.02
C GLU A 154 3.57 2.58 2.30
N ILE A 155 3.69 2.98 3.58
CA ILE A 155 3.67 4.39 4.02
C ILE A 155 4.77 5.18 3.29
N GLN A 156 6.01 4.70 3.32
CA GLN A 156 7.14 5.35 2.66
C GLN A 156 6.89 5.50 1.15
N THR A 157 6.38 4.43 0.51
CA THR A 157 6.12 4.42 -0.93
C THR A 157 5.00 5.40 -1.31
N THR A 158 3.92 5.43 -0.53
CA THR A 158 2.81 6.35 -0.72
C THR A 158 3.25 7.80 -0.54
N LEU A 159 3.95 8.12 0.57
CA LEU A 159 4.43 9.48 0.83
C LEU A 159 5.45 9.96 -0.22
N ALA A 160 6.32 9.08 -0.71
CA ALA A 160 7.23 9.42 -1.80
C ALA A 160 6.46 9.79 -3.09
N GLY A 161 5.40 9.06 -3.43
CA GLY A 161 4.54 9.38 -4.57
C GLY A 161 3.83 10.73 -4.41
N PHE A 162 3.31 11.02 -3.21
CA PHE A 162 2.68 12.31 -2.91
C PHE A 162 3.69 13.47 -2.95
N ARG A 163 4.89 13.30 -2.39
CA ARG A 163 5.92 14.33 -2.41
C ARG A 163 6.44 14.60 -3.82
N GLU A 164 6.58 13.57 -4.66
CA GLU A 164 6.94 13.73 -6.08
C GLU A 164 5.88 14.52 -6.85
N ARG A 165 4.59 14.23 -6.61
CA ARG A 165 3.45 14.84 -7.32
C ARG A 165 3.18 16.27 -6.84
N PHE A 166 3.39 16.54 -5.56
CA PHE A 166 3.04 17.79 -4.87
C PHE A 166 4.24 18.33 -4.06
N PRO A 167 5.34 18.71 -4.73
CA PRO A 167 6.59 19.08 -4.04
C PRO A 167 6.42 20.28 -3.10
N ASP A 168 5.52 21.21 -3.44
CA ASP A 168 5.33 22.49 -2.73
C ASP A 168 4.17 22.44 -1.71
N LYS A 169 3.42 21.34 -1.62
CA LYS A 169 2.32 21.21 -0.66
C LYS A 169 2.83 20.79 0.72
N LYS A 170 2.22 21.32 1.76
CA LYS A 170 2.37 20.82 3.11
C LYS A 170 1.58 19.52 3.26
N ILE A 171 2.28 18.39 3.41
CA ILE A 171 1.66 17.07 3.58
C ILE A 171 1.37 16.84 5.06
N VAL A 172 0.08 16.85 5.42
CA VAL A 172 -0.43 16.53 6.75
C VAL A 172 -1.08 15.15 6.70
N VAL A 173 -0.58 14.21 7.49
CA VAL A 173 -1.06 12.83 7.51
C VAL A 173 -1.86 12.55 8.78
N ALA A 174 -3.09 12.11 8.64
CA ALA A 174 -3.85 11.50 9.72
C ALA A 174 -3.65 9.98 9.67
N PHE A 175 -2.85 9.43 10.58
CA PHE A 175 -2.49 8.01 10.56
C PHE A 175 -3.14 7.24 11.70
N GLN A 176 -3.72 6.08 11.35
CA GLN A 176 -4.22 5.11 12.32
C GLN A 176 -3.42 3.82 12.24
N PRO A 177 -2.56 3.52 13.23
CA PRO A 177 -1.87 2.24 13.28
C PRO A 177 -2.88 1.09 13.37
N HIS A 178 -2.59 -0.03 12.72
CA HIS A 178 -3.46 -1.20 12.69
C HIS A 178 -2.78 -2.39 13.35
N LEU A 179 -3.42 -2.96 14.39
CA LEU A 179 -2.95 -4.02 15.28
C LEU A 179 -1.83 -3.58 16.24
N TYR A 180 -1.97 -3.95 17.50
CA TYR A 180 -0.93 -3.71 18.54
C TYR A 180 0.33 -4.50 18.23
N SER A 181 0.20 -5.77 17.86
CA SER A 181 1.32 -6.66 17.53
C SER A 181 2.17 -6.13 16.39
N ARG A 182 1.54 -5.65 15.30
CA ARG A 182 2.26 -5.04 14.17
C ARG A 182 2.95 -3.75 14.58
N THR A 183 2.26 -2.88 15.31
CA THR A 183 2.81 -1.61 15.78
C THR A 183 4.02 -1.82 16.68
N GLN A 184 3.96 -2.79 17.58
CA GLN A 184 5.06 -3.16 18.46
C GLN A 184 6.25 -3.73 17.68
N LYS A 185 6.00 -4.69 16.81
CA LYS A 185 7.04 -5.37 16.02
C LYS A 185 7.82 -4.41 15.13
N HIS A 186 7.13 -3.50 14.47
CA HIS A 186 7.70 -2.55 13.50
C HIS A 186 7.80 -1.13 14.05
N PHE A 187 7.90 -0.97 15.37
CA PHE A 187 7.85 0.34 16.01
C PHE A 187 8.89 1.32 15.44
N GLY A 188 10.14 0.89 15.31
CA GLY A 188 11.21 1.71 14.74
C GLY A 188 10.96 2.07 13.29
N ASP A 189 10.56 1.09 12.48
CA ASP A 189 10.27 1.27 11.06
C ASP A 189 9.10 2.24 10.85
N PHE A 190 8.04 2.16 11.69
CA PHE A 190 6.93 3.12 11.66
C PHE A 190 7.40 4.52 12.03
N ALA A 191 8.24 4.67 13.06
CA ALA A 191 8.74 5.98 13.47
C ALA A 191 9.58 6.66 12.36
N ASP A 192 10.24 5.88 11.50
CA ASP A 192 11.04 6.34 10.37
C ASP A 192 10.24 6.54 9.06
N SER A 193 9.01 6.02 8.98
CA SER A 193 8.28 5.95 7.72
C SER A 193 7.68 7.29 7.27
N PHE A 194 7.58 8.27 8.15
CA PHE A 194 6.88 9.53 7.91
C PHE A 194 7.78 10.73 7.60
N THR A 195 9.05 10.52 7.32
CA THR A 195 10.04 11.60 7.09
C THR A 195 9.71 12.52 5.91
N LEU A 196 8.83 12.11 5.00
CA LEU A 196 8.35 12.91 3.88
C LEU A 196 7.02 13.65 4.17
N ALA A 197 6.41 13.43 5.33
CA ALA A 197 5.29 14.20 5.83
C ALA A 197 5.79 15.45 6.59
N ASP A 198 5.06 16.55 6.51
CA ASP A 198 5.37 17.77 7.28
C ASP A 198 4.75 17.72 8.69
N LYS A 199 3.63 17.03 8.85
CA LYS A 199 2.98 16.79 10.16
C LYS A 199 2.22 15.47 10.14
N VAL A 200 2.24 14.74 11.26
CA VAL A 200 1.48 13.50 11.46
C VAL A 200 0.54 13.63 12.66
N LEU A 201 -0.73 13.35 12.45
CA LEU A 201 -1.77 13.29 13.47
C LEU A 201 -2.09 11.81 13.70
N LEU A 202 -1.76 11.27 14.89
CA LEU A 202 -1.95 9.86 15.19
C LEU A 202 -3.27 9.63 15.93
N ALA A 203 -4.10 8.75 15.34
CA ALA A 203 -5.28 8.19 15.98
C ALA A 203 -4.91 7.02 16.89
N PRO A 204 -5.80 6.62 17.84
CA PRO A 204 -5.64 5.38 18.60
C PRO A 204 -5.45 4.17 17.68
N ILE A 205 -4.66 3.20 18.14
CA ILE A 205 -4.42 1.97 17.39
C ILE A 205 -5.74 1.26 17.12
N TYR A 206 -6.00 0.90 15.87
CA TYR A 206 -7.14 0.08 15.49
C TYR A 206 -6.87 -1.38 15.85
N ALA A 207 -7.50 -1.85 16.92
CA ALA A 207 -7.23 -3.15 17.51
C ALA A 207 -7.69 -4.34 16.64
N ALA A 208 -8.71 -4.13 15.79
CA ALA A 208 -9.37 -5.19 15.02
C ALA A 208 -9.75 -6.38 15.93
N ARG A 209 -9.00 -7.47 15.87
CA ARG A 209 -9.22 -8.69 16.66
C ARG A 209 -8.36 -8.82 17.92
N GLU A 210 -7.45 -7.88 18.15
CA GLU A 210 -6.52 -7.92 19.27
C GLU A 210 -7.09 -7.20 20.52
N LYS A 211 -6.53 -7.53 21.67
CA LYS A 211 -6.77 -6.80 22.93
C LYS A 211 -5.58 -5.89 23.19
N ASP A 212 -5.85 -4.75 23.80
CA ASP A 212 -4.80 -3.88 24.31
C ASP A 212 -4.17 -4.50 25.55
N GLU A 213 -2.90 -4.84 25.47
CA GLU A 213 -2.09 -5.36 26.59
C GLU A 213 -1.23 -4.26 27.25
N GLY A 214 -1.36 -3.01 26.79
CA GLY A 214 -0.61 -1.86 27.32
C GLY A 214 0.88 -1.87 26.99
N VAL A 215 1.31 -2.64 25.97
CA VAL A 215 2.73 -2.77 25.61
C VAL A 215 3.19 -1.67 24.66
N VAL A 216 2.29 -1.16 23.81
CA VAL A 216 2.55 -0.11 22.82
C VAL A 216 1.32 0.77 22.66
N SER A 217 1.53 2.06 22.55
CA SER A 217 0.46 3.02 22.28
C SER A 217 0.79 3.93 21.08
N HIS A 218 -0.23 4.59 20.56
CA HIS A 218 -0.05 5.63 19.53
C HIS A 218 0.69 6.86 20.10
N HIS A 219 0.65 7.08 21.42
CA HIS A 219 1.44 8.11 22.11
C HIS A 219 2.93 7.81 22.03
N ASP A 220 3.32 6.56 22.33
CA ASP A 220 4.72 6.12 22.24
C ASP A 220 5.22 6.25 20.79
N LEU A 221 4.37 5.91 19.82
CA LEU A 221 4.72 6.03 18.40
C LEU A 221 4.92 7.50 17.99
N ALA A 222 4.06 8.42 18.45
CA ALA A 222 4.24 9.85 18.23
C ALA A 222 5.56 10.37 18.83
N GLU A 223 5.94 9.89 20.02
CA GLU A 223 7.23 10.20 20.61
C GLU A 223 8.41 9.66 19.79
N GLY A 224 8.28 8.43 19.30
CA GLY A 224 9.27 7.83 18.39
C GLY A 224 9.48 8.67 17.14
N MET A 225 8.41 9.10 16.49
CA MET A 225 8.45 9.96 15.31
C MET A 225 9.12 11.31 15.59
N ARG A 226 8.82 11.95 16.72
CA ARG A 226 9.46 13.22 17.13
C ARG A 226 10.97 13.07 17.36
N ARG A 227 11.42 11.95 17.92
CA ARG A 227 12.86 11.65 18.05
C ARG A 227 13.56 11.57 16.68
N ASN A 228 12.82 11.11 15.65
CA ASN A 228 13.29 11.01 14.28
C ASN A 228 12.98 12.29 13.44
N ARG A 229 12.69 13.41 14.12
CA ARG A 229 12.47 14.75 13.55
C ARG A 229 11.20 14.89 12.70
N THR A 230 10.24 14.00 12.81
CA THR A 230 8.92 14.16 12.24
C THR A 230 8.02 14.89 13.24
N GLU A 231 7.36 15.97 12.81
CA GLU A 231 6.34 16.64 13.64
C GLU A 231 5.15 15.67 13.79
N ALA A 232 4.89 15.20 15.01
CA ALA A 232 3.87 14.21 15.27
C ALA A 232 3.13 14.50 16.58
N GLU A 233 1.81 14.39 16.56
CA GLU A 233 0.92 14.53 17.69
C GLU A 233 -0.07 13.37 17.74
N SER A 234 -0.45 12.95 18.94
CA SER A 234 -1.37 11.84 19.17
C SER A 234 -2.66 12.31 19.84
N TYR A 235 -3.78 11.76 19.43
CA TYR A 235 -5.12 12.17 19.85
C TYR A 235 -5.89 11.01 20.47
N ALA A 236 -6.71 11.29 21.48
CA ALA A 236 -7.44 10.27 22.21
C ALA A 236 -8.61 9.65 21.44
N SER A 237 -9.05 10.29 20.36
CA SER A 237 -10.16 9.83 19.50
C SER A 237 -10.07 10.39 18.09
N LEU A 238 -10.82 9.80 17.15
CA LEU A 238 -10.98 10.34 15.82
C LEU A 238 -11.64 11.74 15.81
N ASP A 239 -12.50 12.03 16.77
CA ASP A 239 -13.14 13.35 16.89
C ASP A 239 -12.12 14.43 17.29
N ALA A 240 -11.27 14.15 18.28
CA ALA A 240 -10.21 15.07 18.67
C ALA A 240 -9.20 15.30 17.54
N LEU A 241 -8.87 14.24 16.79
CA LEU A 241 -8.01 14.31 15.62
C LEU A 241 -8.67 15.12 14.50
N TYR A 242 -9.96 14.94 14.26
CA TYR A 242 -10.73 15.70 13.25
C TYR A 242 -10.69 17.22 13.54
N GLU A 243 -10.87 17.63 14.80
CA GLU A 243 -10.81 19.05 15.16
C GLU A 243 -9.43 19.66 14.84
N GLU A 244 -8.36 18.93 15.08
CA GLU A 244 -7.00 19.38 14.70
C GLU A 244 -6.78 19.33 13.20
N ALA A 245 -7.31 18.31 12.52
CA ALA A 245 -7.29 18.24 11.08
C ALA A 245 -7.87 19.51 10.44
N VAL A 246 -9.06 19.95 10.88
CA VAL A 246 -9.69 21.18 10.40
C VAL A 246 -8.78 22.40 10.59
N ARG A 247 -8.09 22.52 11.76
CA ARG A 247 -7.16 23.64 12.03
C ARG A 247 -5.91 23.61 11.15
N SER A 248 -5.54 22.44 10.67
CA SER A 248 -4.35 22.22 9.84
C SER A 248 -4.58 22.49 8.36
N LEU A 249 -5.83 22.72 7.93
CA LEU A 249 -6.17 22.91 6.52
C LEU A 249 -5.90 24.34 6.04
N SER A 250 -5.25 24.46 4.90
CA SER A 250 -5.02 25.70 4.14
C SER A 250 -4.96 25.38 2.65
N PRO A 251 -4.97 26.38 1.75
CA PRO A 251 -4.82 26.14 0.32
C PRO A 251 -3.54 25.38 -0.04
N ASP A 252 -2.49 25.49 0.78
CA ASP A 252 -1.20 24.81 0.57
C ASP A 252 -1.14 23.41 1.18
N THR A 253 -2.20 22.98 1.87
CA THR A 253 -2.25 21.66 2.51
C THR A 253 -2.70 20.57 1.55
N LEU A 254 -1.99 19.44 1.58
CA LEU A 254 -2.47 18.14 1.16
C LEU A 254 -2.71 17.33 2.44
N PHE A 255 -3.97 17.05 2.73
CA PHE A 255 -4.38 16.23 3.86
C PHE A 255 -4.60 14.79 3.43
N LEU A 256 -3.92 13.86 4.08
CA LEU A 256 -3.95 12.44 3.73
C LEU A 256 -4.40 11.62 4.93
N THR A 257 -5.56 10.95 4.85
CA THR A 257 -5.93 9.88 5.78
C THR A 257 -5.21 8.60 5.39
N MET A 258 -4.61 7.89 6.36
CA MET A 258 -3.79 6.71 6.09
C MET A 258 -3.98 5.64 7.16
N GLY A 259 -4.24 4.39 6.73
CA GLY A 259 -4.38 3.23 7.61
C GLY A 259 -5.50 2.28 7.21
N ALA A 260 -5.44 1.03 7.67
CA ALA A 260 -6.41 -0.03 7.34
C ALA A 260 -7.71 0.03 8.19
N GLY A 261 -7.77 0.90 9.20
CA GLY A 261 -8.95 1.09 10.06
C GLY A 261 -9.95 2.09 9.50
N ASP A 262 -10.61 2.79 10.40
CA ASP A 262 -11.70 3.72 10.12
C ASP A 262 -11.28 5.19 9.96
N ILE A 263 -9.99 5.47 9.93
CA ILE A 263 -9.40 6.81 9.78
C ILE A 263 -9.90 7.56 8.52
N TYR A 264 -10.29 6.84 7.45
CA TYR A 264 -10.84 7.44 6.23
C TYR A 264 -12.08 8.32 6.50
N GLN A 265 -12.84 8.02 7.58
CA GLN A 265 -14.00 8.80 7.98
C GLN A 265 -13.65 10.26 8.33
N VAL A 266 -12.41 10.51 8.77
CA VAL A 266 -11.93 11.89 9.00
C VAL A 266 -11.90 12.66 7.68
N GLY A 267 -11.35 12.05 6.62
CA GLY A 267 -11.34 12.64 5.27
C GLY A 267 -12.74 12.89 4.72
N ASP A 268 -13.65 11.92 4.90
CA ASP A 268 -15.04 12.05 4.45
C ASP A 268 -15.77 13.22 5.17
N ARG A 269 -15.56 13.35 6.48
CA ARG A 269 -16.14 14.45 7.30
C ARG A 269 -15.58 15.82 6.93
N LEU A 270 -14.33 15.92 6.49
CA LEU A 270 -13.73 17.19 6.04
C LEU A 270 -14.39 17.71 4.75
N LEU A 271 -15.01 16.83 3.96
CA LEU A 271 -15.64 17.17 2.67
C LEU A 271 -17.17 17.26 2.75
N ALA A 272 -17.77 16.90 3.87
CA ALA A 272 -19.21 16.98 4.10
C ALA A 272 -19.65 18.43 4.44
#